data_2caebc0d0d7e024cc95bcfd7022220f1
#
_entry.id   2caebc0d0d7e024cc95bcfd7022220f1
#
_cell.length_a   1.000
_cell.length_b   1.000
_cell.length_c   1.000
_cell.angle_alpha   90.00
_cell.angle_beta   90.00
_cell.angle_gamma   90.00
#
_symmetry.space_group_name_H-M   'P 1'
#
loop_
_entity.id
_entity.type
_entity.pdbx_description
1 polymer ?
#
loop_
_entity_poly.entity_id
_entity_poly.type
_entity_poly.pdbx_seq_one_letter_code
_entity_poly.pdbx_strand_id
1 'polypeptide(L)'
;MYGADVLFRGRRVVTPDGVREACVHVVDGRIERVAPFDDVPTRVPLVEAGDRVIFPGVVDTHVHVNEPGRTEWEGFETATRAAAAGGVTTILDMPLNSIPPTTTVDALREKRSAAEGKAHVDVGFWGGAVPDDLGHLRELHDAGVFGFKCFLCPSGVDEFGSLELEQLGAAAAEIAAFDGLLIVHAEIPEPIERATRRLGDADPFAYRTYLSSRPPEAEKAAIAAVAEASAATGCRTHVLHLSAATGLDDLARPGARMSVETCPHYLTFAAEEIPDGATEFKCAPPIRGAENRERLWEALRDGRIAAVVSDHSPCTADLKAGSFFDAWGGMASVELGLRVVWTQARARGFALEDVVRWMSEGPAVIAGLERKGAIVEGRDADLVLFELDEGSEVDPAGLHHRNPVTPYAGRRLDGRVRATYVRGVEVYAEGRFRDEPAGRLLSKGSA
;
A
#
# COMPACT_ATOMS: atom_id res chain seq x y z
N MET A 1 -22.21 7.25 11.31
CA MET A 1 -22.52 8.61 10.82
C MET A 1 -22.65 8.55 9.31
N TYR A 2 -23.65 9.21 8.76
CA TYR A 2 -23.81 9.38 7.33
C TYR A 2 -22.72 10.33 6.83
N GLY A 3 -22.40 10.35 5.54
CA GLY A 3 -21.44 11.28 4.95
C GLY A 3 -21.91 12.74 5.03
N ALA A 4 -21.05 13.68 4.67
CA ALA A 4 -21.39 15.10 4.65
C ALA A 4 -22.05 15.50 3.33
N ASP A 5 -22.89 16.53 3.38
CA ASP A 5 -23.33 17.30 2.22
C ASP A 5 -22.42 18.50 2.09
N VAL A 6 -21.60 18.53 1.03
CA VAL A 6 -20.57 19.55 0.84
C VAL A 6 -20.22 19.71 -0.63
N LEU A 7 -19.76 20.89 -1.01
CA LEU A 7 -19.23 21.19 -2.34
C LEU A 7 -17.72 21.35 -2.26
N PHE A 8 -17.02 20.76 -3.23
CA PHE A 8 -15.59 21.01 -3.41
C PHE A 8 -15.37 21.70 -4.75
N ARG A 9 -14.84 22.91 -4.72
CA ARG A 9 -14.59 23.70 -5.93
C ARG A 9 -13.10 23.94 -6.11
N GLY A 10 -12.59 23.66 -7.29
CA GLY A 10 -11.19 23.88 -7.60
C GLY A 10 -10.94 24.09 -9.10
N ARG A 11 -9.87 24.83 -9.41
CA ARG A 11 -9.43 25.03 -10.79
C ARG A 11 -8.67 23.82 -11.33
N ARG A 12 -8.23 22.94 -10.46
CA ARG A 12 -7.47 21.72 -10.80
C ARG A 12 -8.09 20.54 -10.08
N VAL A 13 -9.11 19.95 -10.68
CA VAL A 13 -9.76 18.72 -10.18
C VAL A 13 -9.36 17.57 -11.10
N VAL A 14 -8.72 16.54 -10.54
CA VAL A 14 -8.30 15.34 -11.28
C VAL A 14 -9.50 14.42 -11.42
N THR A 15 -9.97 14.25 -12.64
CA THR A 15 -11.07 13.35 -13.01
C THR A 15 -10.55 12.30 -14.00
N PRO A 16 -11.31 11.24 -14.31
CA PRO A 16 -10.93 10.30 -15.38
C PRO A 16 -10.71 10.94 -16.75
N ASP A 17 -11.35 12.11 -16.99
CA ASP A 17 -11.20 12.86 -18.25
C ASP A 17 -10.00 13.83 -18.23
N GLY A 18 -9.19 13.81 -17.16
CA GLY A 18 -8.04 14.70 -16.95
C GLY A 18 -8.28 15.78 -15.90
N VAL A 19 -7.33 16.74 -15.81
CA VAL A 19 -7.41 17.86 -14.88
C VAL A 19 -8.25 18.98 -15.48
N ARG A 20 -9.26 19.43 -14.73
CA ARG A 20 -10.15 20.53 -15.16
C ARG A 20 -10.68 21.36 -14.00
N GLU A 21 -11.18 22.53 -14.29
CA GLU A 21 -12.01 23.31 -13.35
C GLU A 21 -13.33 22.60 -13.13
N ALA A 22 -13.71 22.41 -11.88
CA ALA A 22 -14.97 21.75 -11.54
C ALA A 22 -15.47 22.10 -10.12
N CYS A 23 -16.77 21.87 -9.92
CA CYS A 23 -17.41 21.80 -8.62
C CYS A 23 -17.90 20.36 -8.40
N VAL A 24 -17.36 19.67 -7.39
CA VAL A 24 -17.77 18.32 -7.01
C VAL A 24 -18.88 18.43 -5.97
N HIS A 25 -20.08 17.99 -6.32
CA HIS A 25 -21.24 17.96 -5.42
C HIS A 25 -21.24 16.64 -4.65
N VAL A 26 -21.32 16.73 -3.34
CA VAL A 26 -21.34 15.59 -2.42
C VAL A 26 -22.63 15.60 -1.64
N VAL A 27 -23.32 14.46 -1.65
CA VAL A 27 -24.57 14.22 -0.88
C VAL A 27 -24.43 12.89 -0.14
N ASP A 28 -24.71 12.87 1.14
CA ASP A 28 -24.58 11.68 1.99
C ASP A 28 -23.19 11.01 1.88
N GLY A 29 -22.14 11.82 1.67
CA GLY A 29 -20.74 11.37 1.54
C GLY A 29 -20.39 10.73 0.20
N ARG A 30 -21.27 10.80 -0.81
CA ARG A 30 -21.03 10.33 -2.17
C ARG A 30 -20.97 11.48 -3.16
N ILE A 31 -20.18 11.29 -4.20
CA ILE A 31 -20.15 12.21 -5.34
C ILE A 31 -21.47 12.06 -6.08
N GLU A 32 -22.34 13.07 -5.96
CA GLU A 32 -23.60 13.13 -6.70
C GLU A 32 -23.35 13.49 -8.16
N ARG A 33 -22.46 14.47 -8.40
CA ARG A 33 -22.07 14.91 -9.74
C ARG A 33 -20.78 15.75 -9.74
N VAL A 34 -20.13 15.78 -10.89
CA VAL A 34 -18.99 16.66 -11.16
C VAL A 34 -19.43 17.73 -12.15
N ALA A 35 -19.73 18.91 -11.64
CA ALA A 35 -20.38 20.01 -12.36
C ALA A 35 -19.39 21.09 -12.84
N PRO A 36 -19.81 22.03 -13.70
CA PRO A 36 -19.04 23.22 -14.04
C PRO A 36 -18.60 24.01 -12.79
N PHE A 37 -17.46 24.70 -12.88
CA PHE A 37 -16.85 25.44 -11.77
C PHE A 37 -17.80 26.42 -11.07
N ASP A 38 -18.69 27.10 -11.82
CA ASP A 38 -19.61 28.11 -11.31
C ASP A 38 -20.94 27.55 -10.77
N ASP A 39 -21.12 26.23 -10.81
CA ASP A 39 -22.32 25.57 -10.29
C ASP A 39 -22.25 25.42 -8.77
N VAL A 40 -22.50 26.51 -8.06
CA VAL A 40 -22.44 26.61 -6.61
C VAL A 40 -23.80 26.98 -6.03
N PRO A 41 -24.64 26.02 -5.61
CA PRO A 41 -25.90 26.27 -4.92
C PRO A 41 -25.69 27.03 -3.60
N THR A 42 -26.57 28.00 -3.36
CA THR A 42 -26.58 28.75 -2.10
C THR A 42 -27.19 27.91 -0.97
N ARG A 43 -26.47 27.51 0.02
CA ARG A 43 -26.88 26.81 1.25
C ARG A 43 -26.18 25.49 1.52
N VAL A 44 -25.26 25.06 0.67
CA VAL A 44 -24.41 23.89 0.92
C VAL A 44 -23.03 24.40 1.33
N PRO A 45 -22.37 23.84 2.35
CA PRO A 45 -21.01 24.19 2.72
C PRO A 45 -20.08 24.05 1.51
N LEU A 46 -19.20 25.02 1.28
CA LEU A 46 -18.26 25.05 0.17
C LEU A 46 -16.82 24.98 0.68
N VAL A 47 -16.09 23.98 0.21
CA VAL A 47 -14.64 23.89 0.30
C VAL A 47 -14.04 24.48 -0.96
N GLU A 48 -13.37 25.62 -0.82
CA GLU A 48 -12.69 26.29 -1.93
C GLU A 48 -11.21 25.87 -1.95
N ALA A 49 -10.81 25.12 -2.98
CA ALA A 49 -9.43 24.69 -3.11
C ALA A 49 -8.49 25.80 -3.64
N GLY A 50 -9.05 26.82 -4.36
CA GLY A 50 -8.23 27.84 -5.02
C GLY A 50 -7.35 27.23 -6.11
N ASP A 51 -6.03 27.44 -5.99
CA ASP A 51 -5.04 26.90 -6.94
C ASP A 51 -4.49 25.53 -6.56
N ARG A 52 -4.91 24.98 -5.39
CA ARG A 52 -4.57 23.61 -4.99
C ARG A 52 -5.24 22.59 -5.88
N VAL A 53 -4.66 21.41 -5.94
CA VAL A 53 -5.26 20.31 -6.70
C VAL A 53 -6.22 19.53 -5.79
N ILE A 54 -7.39 19.18 -6.33
CA ILE A 54 -8.30 18.20 -5.75
C ILE A 54 -8.14 16.90 -6.54
N PHE A 55 -7.86 15.80 -5.86
CA PHE A 55 -7.83 14.47 -6.46
C PHE A 55 -8.44 13.41 -5.55
N PRO A 56 -8.76 12.21 -6.07
CA PRO A 56 -9.34 11.15 -5.26
C PRO A 56 -8.36 10.69 -4.18
N GLY A 57 -8.85 10.40 -2.98
CA GLY A 57 -8.04 9.89 -1.89
C GLY A 57 -7.15 8.72 -2.30
N VAL A 58 -5.94 8.70 -1.80
CA VAL A 58 -5.02 7.59 -1.99
C VAL A 58 -5.59 6.33 -1.34
N VAL A 59 -5.46 5.19 -2.03
CA VAL A 59 -5.84 3.87 -1.56
C VAL A 59 -4.56 3.07 -1.35
N ASP A 60 -4.28 2.68 -0.12
CA ASP A 60 -3.08 1.92 0.23
C ASP A 60 -3.45 0.49 0.63
N THR A 61 -3.26 -0.43 -0.29
CA THR A 61 -3.62 -1.84 -0.10
C THR A 61 -2.55 -2.67 0.58
N HIS A 62 -1.43 -2.04 1.03
CA HIS A 62 -0.32 -2.75 1.63
C HIS A 62 0.18 -2.04 2.90
N VAL A 63 -0.51 -2.27 4.02
CA VAL A 63 -0.21 -1.65 5.31
C VAL A 63 -0.17 -2.71 6.39
N HIS A 64 0.87 -2.70 7.24
CA HIS A 64 0.98 -3.54 8.42
C HIS A 64 0.67 -2.71 9.67
N VAL A 65 -0.55 -2.84 10.19
CA VAL A 65 -1.00 -2.13 11.39
C VAL A 65 -0.51 -2.80 12.67
N ASN A 66 -0.24 -4.11 12.63
CA ASN A 66 0.36 -4.89 13.72
C ASN A 66 -0.52 -5.02 14.98
N GLU A 67 -1.77 -4.61 14.93
CA GLU A 67 -2.73 -4.73 16.02
C GLU A 67 -3.84 -5.74 15.65
N PRO A 68 -4.20 -6.66 16.58
CA PRO A 68 -3.73 -6.81 17.96
C PRO A 68 -2.35 -7.49 18.09
N GLY A 69 -1.82 -7.51 19.30
CA GLY A 69 -0.68 -8.33 19.69
C GLY A 69 0.70 -7.69 19.57
N ARG A 70 0.89 -6.74 18.63
CA ARG A 70 2.12 -5.93 18.46
C ARG A 70 1.80 -4.46 18.27
N THR A 71 0.86 -3.94 19.06
CA THR A 71 0.40 -2.55 18.96
C THR A 71 1.53 -1.55 19.26
N GLU A 72 2.58 -1.95 19.97
CA GLU A 72 3.77 -1.13 20.20
C GLU A 72 4.58 -0.86 18.92
N TRP A 73 4.40 -1.68 17.85
CA TRP A 73 5.02 -1.42 16.54
C TRP A 73 4.26 -0.38 15.76
N GLU A 74 2.91 -0.40 15.83
CA GLU A 74 2.04 0.59 15.20
C GLU A 74 0.68 0.65 15.92
N GLY A 75 -0.40 0.33 15.31
CA GLY A 75 -1.76 0.36 15.83
C GLY A 75 -2.71 1.11 14.92
N PHE A 76 -4.02 0.79 15.00
CA PHE A 76 -5.02 1.37 14.09
C PHE A 76 -5.13 2.89 14.23
N GLU A 77 -5.02 3.43 15.44
CA GLU A 77 -5.13 4.87 15.65
C GLU A 77 -3.98 5.63 14.97
N THR A 78 -2.73 5.24 15.21
CA THR A 78 -1.55 5.93 14.67
C THR A 78 -1.38 5.69 13.17
N ALA A 79 -1.56 4.45 12.70
CA ALA A 79 -1.51 4.14 11.27
C ALA A 79 -2.55 4.93 10.47
N THR A 80 -3.79 5.04 10.96
CA THR A 80 -4.85 5.75 10.24
C THR A 80 -4.74 7.27 10.35
N ARG A 81 -4.11 7.80 11.41
CA ARG A 81 -3.72 9.22 11.47
C ARG A 81 -2.61 9.52 10.48
N ALA A 82 -1.56 8.71 10.44
CA ALA A 82 -0.48 8.84 9.47
C ALA A 82 -1.01 8.73 8.03
N ALA A 83 -1.92 7.80 7.77
CA ALA A 83 -2.62 7.67 6.50
C ALA A 83 -3.35 8.97 6.13
N ALA A 84 -4.19 9.51 7.03
CA ALA A 84 -4.93 10.75 6.81
C ALA A 84 -3.99 11.94 6.51
N ALA A 85 -2.89 12.10 7.26
CA ALA A 85 -1.90 13.13 7.03
C ALA A 85 -1.16 12.98 5.70
N GLY A 86 -1.03 11.73 5.21
CA GLY A 86 -0.44 11.38 3.91
C GLY A 86 -1.39 11.47 2.72
N GLY A 87 -2.68 11.83 2.93
CA GLY A 87 -3.70 11.85 1.86
C GLY A 87 -4.30 10.47 1.54
N VAL A 88 -4.00 9.47 2.36
CA VAL A 88 -4.59 8.13 2.25
C VAL A 88 -5.94 8.12 2.92
N THR A 89 -6.97 7.69 2.20
CA THR A 89 -8.36 7.64 2.69
C THR A 89 -8.86 6.24 2.94
N THR A 90 -8.14 5.25 2.42
CA THR A 90 -8.45 3.82 2.60
C THR A 90 -7.16 3.03 2.71
N ILE A 91 -7.07 2.19 3.74
CA ILE A 91 -5.99 1.22 3.90
C ILE A 91 -6.56 -0.21 3.91
N LEU A 92 -5.78 -1.17 3.39
CA LEU A 92 -6.04 -2.59 3.64
C LEU A 92 -4.91 -3.16 4.49
N ASP A 93 -5.28 -3.61 5.70
CA ASP A 93 -4.33 -4.17 6.66
C ASP A 93 -3.96 -5.60 6.32
N MET A 94 -2.66 -5.89 6.38
CA MET A 94 -2.08 -7.19 6.10
C MET A 94 -2.42 -8.22 7.21
N PRO A 95 -2.50 -9.53 6.88
CA PRO A 95 -2.97 -10.53 7.83
C PRO A 95 -1.93 -10.92 8.89
N LEU A 96 -0.67 -10.54 8.71
CA LEU A 96 0.44 -10.92 9.58
C LEU A 96 0.98 -9.75 10.37
N ASN A 97 1.90 -10.06 11.26
CA ASN A 97 2.43 -9.30 12.38
C ASN A 97 1.42 -9.08 13.51
N SER A 98 0.11 -9.09 13.29
CA SER A 98 -0.86 -9.17 14.38
C SER A 98 -0.86 -10.57 15.03
N ILE A 99 -1.21 -10.66 16.30
CA ILE A 99 -1.35 -11.90 17.06
C ILE A 99 -2.75 -11.93 17.68
N PRO A 100 -3.62 -12.85 17.20
CA PRO A 100 -3.38 -13.86 16.16
C PRO A 100 -3.30 -13.23 14.74
N PRO A 101 -2.64 -13.92 13.78
CA PRO A 101 -2.69 -13.52 12.38
C PRO A 101 -4.10 -13.75 11.80
N THR A 102 -4.46 -12.98 10.78
CA THR A 102 -5.84 -13.04 10.20
C THR A 102 -5.97 -14.23 9.24
N THR A 103 -5.89 -15.45 9.76
CA THR A 103 -6.01 -16.69 8.97
C THR A 103 -7.35 -17.41 9.20
N THR A 104 -8.09 -17.01 10.24
CA THR A 104 -9.40 -17.56 10.59
C THR A 104 -10.46 -16.48 10.76
N VAL A 105 -11.74 -16.87 10.71
CA VAL A 105 -12.87 -15.95 10.94
C VAL A 105 -12.82 -15.35 12.34
N ASP A 106 -12.41 -16.11 13.36
CA ASP A 106 -12.32 -15.61 14.73
C ASP A 106 -11.19 -14.59 14.88
N ALA A 107 -10.03 -14.84 14.27
CA ALA A 107 -8.92 -13.86 14.22
C ALA A 107 -9.33 -12.57 13.47
N LEU A 108 -10.11 -12.67 12.39
CA LEU A 108 -10.66 -11.51 11.71
C LEU A 108 -11.61 -10.70 12.63
N ARG A 109 -12.47 -11.37 13.39
CA ARG A 109 -13.38 -10.71 14.35
C ARG A 109 -12.60 -9.98 15.43
N GLU A 110 -11.57 -10.62 15.99
CA GLU A 110 -10.69 -10.01 16.98
C GLU A 110 -9.99 -8.77 16.44
N LYS A 111 -9.42 -8.84 15.23
CA LYS A 111 -8.77 -7.71 14.56
C LYS A 111 -9.77 -6.57 14.28
N ARG A 112 -10.98 -6.87 13.79
CA ARG A 112 -12.02 -5.85 13.60
C ARG A 112 -12.41 -5.18 14.91
N SER A 113 -12.55 -5.94 16.00
CA SER A 113 -12.83 -5.39 17.33
C SER A 113 -11.70 -4.48 17.82
N ALA A 114 -10.44 -4.83 17.53
CA ALA A 114 -9.28 -3.99 17.87
C ALA A 114 -9.27 -2.66 17.09
N ALA A 115 -9.79 -2.64 15.86
CA ALA A 115 -9.87 -1.45 15.00
C ALA A 115 -11.09 -0.55 15.30
N GLU A 116 -12.13 -1.09 15.96
CA GLU A 116 -13.39 -0.38 16.18
C GLU A 116 -13.19 0.89 17.01
N GLY A 117 -13.71 2.02 16.51
CA GLY A 117 -13.61 3.33 17.18
C GLY A 117 -12.25 4.02 17.10
N LYS A 118 -11.25 3.42 16.38
CA LYS A 118 -9.90 3.98 16.24
C LYS A 118 -9.59 4.51 14.83
N ALA A 119 -10.32 4.06 13.82
CA ALA A 119 -10.00 4.31 12.43
C ALA A 119 -10.34 5.75 11.97
N HIS A 120 -9.34 6.55 11.64
CA HIS A 120 -9.53 7.90 11.07
C HIS A 120 -9.83 7.85 9.57
N VAL A 121 -9.34 6.83 8.86
CA VAL A 121 -9.66 6.53 7.45
C VAL A 121 -10.31 5.16 7.34
N ASP A 122 -10.83 4.81 6.17
CA ASP A 122 -11.47 3.51 5.98
C ASP A 122 -10.43 2.37 6.03
N VAL A 123 -10.80 1.26 6.68
CA VAL A 123 -9.92 0.11 6.90
C VAL A 123 -10.57 -1.17 6.39
N GLY A 124 -9.93 -1.85 5.45
CA GLY A 124 -10.25 -3.22 5.08
C GLY A 124 -9.18 -4.20 5.54
N PHE A 125 -9.39 -5.50 5.32
CA PHE A 125 -8.53 -6.55 5.84
C PHE A 125 -8.24 -7.61 4.77
N TRP A 126 -6.97 -8.02 4.69
CA TRP A 126 -6.57 -9.22 3.98
C TRP A 126 -6.66 -10.44 4.89
N GLY A 127 -7.02 -11.60 4.33
CA GLY A 127 -6.84 -12.90 4.96
C GLY A 127 -5.46 -13.50 4.67
N GLY A 128 -5.03 -14.45 5.47
CA GLY A 128 -3.84 -15.25 5.21
C GLY A 128 -4.18 -16.57 4.53
N ALA A 129 -3.33 -16.99 3.58
CA ALA A 129 -3.32 -18.34 3.06
C ALA A 129 -2.01 -18.98 3.53
N VAL A 130 -2.11 -19.79 4.58
CA VAL A 130 -1.00 -20.52 5.23
C VAL A 130 -1.24 -22.02 5.17
N PRO A 131 -0.22 -22.88 5.33
CA PRO A 131 -0.34 -24.32 5.14
C PRO A 131 -1.50 -24.97 5.91
N ASP A 132 -1.69 -24.56 7.17
CA ASP A 132 -2.65 -25.17 8.09
C ASP A 132 -4.12 -24.78 7.81
N ASP A 133 -4.35 -23.69 7.08
CA ASP A 133 -5.70 -23.15 6.79
C ASP A 133 -6.16 -23.42 5.35
N LEU A 134 -5.37 -24.13 4.53
CA LEU A 134 -5.80 -24.55 3.19
C LEU A 134 -7.00 -25.51 3.29
N GLY A 135 -8.00 -25.28 2.45
CA GLY A 135 -9.29 -25.97 2.50
C GLY A 135 -10.38 -25.20 3.28
N HIS A 136 -10.02 -24.11 3.98
CA HIS A 136 -10.92 -23.29 4.79
C HIS A 136 -10.96 -21.80 4.38
N LEU A 137 -10.28 -21.42 3.30
CA LEU A 137 -10.19 -20.03 2.84
C LEU A 137 -11.55 -19.42 2.47
N ARG A 138 -12.49 -20.27 2.01
CA ARG A 138 -13.84 -19.85 1.66
C ARG A 138 -14.58 -19.21 2.83
N GLU A 139 -14.43 -19.74 4.05
CA GLU A 139 -15.10 -19.21 5.25
C GLU A 139 -14.62 -17.78 5.56
N LEU A 140 -13.31 -17.56 5.44
CA LEU A 140 -12.72 -16.25 5.67
C LEU A 140 -13.09 -15.25 4.55
N HIS A 141 -13.20 -15.72 3.30
CA HIS A 141 -13.71 -14.91 2.19
C HIS A 141 -15.15 -14.45 2.45
N ASP A 142 -16.03 -15.35 2.86
CA ASP A 142 -17.45 -15.04 3.13
C ASP A 142 -17.59 -14.12 4.37
N ALA A 143 -16.59 -14.12 5.27
CA ALA A 143 -16.50 -13.16 6.37
C ALA A 143 -16.06 -11.75 5.95
N GLY A 144 -15.67 -11.55 4.67
CA GLY A 144 -15.50 -10.24 4.06
C GLY A 144 -14.08 -9.72 3.92
N VAL A 145 -13.05 -10.59 3.94
CA VAL A 145 -11.68 -10.21 3.56
C VAL A 145 -11.60 -9.91 2.06
N PHE A 146 -10.68 -9.02 1.66
CA PHE A 146 -10.54 -8.57 0.27
C PHE A 146 -9.79 -9.57 -0.62
N GLY A 147 -9.06 -10.50 -0.05
CA GLY A 147 -8.29 -11.55 -0.68
C GLY A 147 -7.34 -12.19 0.33
N PHE A 148 -6.35 -12.94 -0.15
CA PHE A 148 -5.50 -13.77 0.70
C PHE A 148 -4.03 -13.53 0.42
N LYS A 149 -3.25 -13.25 1.47
CA LYS A 149 -1.79 -13.13 1.38
C LYS A 149 -1.13 -14.47 1.66
N CYS A 150 -0.13 -14.82 0.85
CA CYS A 150 0.80 -15.89 1.16
C CYS A 150 2.25 -15.44 0.97
N PHE A 151 3.16 -16.23 1.51
CA PHE A 151 4.60 -16.18 1.30
C PHE A 151 5.07 -17.48 0.66
N LEU A 152 6.12 -17.41 -0.17
CA LEU A 152 6.80 -18.58 -0.72
C LEU A 152 8.19 -18.79 -0.10
N CYS A 153 8.55 -17.96 0.88
CA CYS A 153 9.72 -18.08 1.76
C CYS A 153 9.31 -17.72 3.19
N PRO A 154 10.13 -17.97 4.21
CA PRO A 154 9.81 -17.60 5.58
C PRO A 154 9.40 -16.14 5.72
N SER A 155 8.25 -15.91 6.35
CA SER A 155 7.65 -14.57 6.51
C SER A 155 8.40 -13.67 7.51
N GLY A 156 9.23 -14.26 8.36
CA GLY A 156 9.92 -13.58 9.46
C GLY A 156 9.18 -13.66 10.80
N VAL A 157 7.97 -14.23 10.83
CA VAL A 157 7.19 -14.49 12.04
C VAL A 157 6.70 -15.93 12.06
N ASP A 158 6.83 -16.61 13.20
CA ASP A 158 6.55 -18.04 13.31
C ASP A 158 5.08 -18.39 13.13
N GLU A 159 4.20 -17.46 13.50
CA GLU A 159 2.74 -17.63 13.42
C GLU A 159 2.18 -17.51 12.00
N PHE A 160 3.00 -17.19 10.98
CA PHE A 160 2.55 -17.06 9.59
C PHE A 160 3.46 -17.85 8.66
N GLY A 161 3.13 -19.13 8.45
CA GLY A 161 3.91 -20.06 7.61
C GLY A 161 3.91 -19.70 6.13
N SER A 162 4.95 -20.14 5.41
CA SER A 162 5.04 -20.03 3.95
C SER A 162 4.51 -21.27 3.25
N LEU A 163 4.02 -21.09 2.01
CA LEU A 163 3.54 -22.16 1.16
C LEU A 163 4.69 -22.75 0.33
N GLU A 164 4.73 -24.06 0.22
CA GLU A 164 5.49 -24.77 -0.82
C GLU A 164 4.81 -24.57 -2.19
N LEU A 165 5.51 -24.80 -3.28
CA LEU A 165 4.98 -24.59 -4.64
C LEU A 165 3.72 -25.45 -4.93
N GLU A 166 3.64 -26.66 -4.40
CA GLU A 166 2.44 -27.51 -4.49
C GLU A 166 1.26 -26.90 -3.75
N GLN A 167 1.51 -26.35 -2.55
CA GLN A 167 0.51 -25.68 -1.74
C GLN A 167 0.07 -24.35 -2.37
N LEU A 168 0.96 -23.61 -3.06
CA LEU A 168 0.59 -22.45 -3.87
C LEU A 168 -0.45 -22.80 -4.93
N GLY A 169 -0.27 -23.95 -5.63
CA GLY A 169 -1.24 -24.45 -6.61
C GLY A 169 -2.59 -24.77 -5.97
N ALA A 170 -2.58 -25.42 -4.80
CA ALA A 170 -3.79 -25.75 -4.05
C ALA A 170 -4.53 -24.48 -3.56
N ALA A 171 -3.81 -23.51 -2.98
CA ALA A 171 -4.38 -22.24 -2.56
C ALA A 171 -4.99 -21.47 -3.75
N ALA A 172 -4.28 -21.41 -4.88
CA ALA A 172 -4.77 -20.75 -6.08
C ALA A 172 -6.05 -21.42 -6.62
N ALA A 173 -6.13 -22.76 -6.62
CA ALA A 173 -7.31 -23.49 -7.05
C ALA A 173 -8.52 -23.24 -6.12
N GLU A 174 -8.30 -23.25 -4.81
CA GLU A 174 -9.34 -22.95 -3.82
C GLU A 174 -9.87 -21.52 -3.98
N ILE A 175 -8.96 -20.53 -4.09
CA ILE A 175 -9.33 -19.11 -4.23
C ILE A 175 -10.03 -18.85 -5.56
N ALA A 176 -9.62 -19.51 -6.65
CA ALA A 176 -10.28 -19.40 -7.95
C ALA A 176 -11.75 -19.88 -7.91
N ALA A 177 -12.08 -20.85 -7.07
CA ALA A 177 -13.43 -21.40 -6.96
C ALA A 177 -14.49 -20.38 -6.47
N PHE A 178 -14.05 -19.25 -5.90
CA PHE A 178 -14.92 -18.14 -5.47
C PHE A 178 -14.52 -16.78 -6.05
N ASP A 179 -13.78 -16.78 -7.18
CA ASP A 179 -13.23 -15.58 -7.86
C ASP A 179 -12.51 -14.63 -6.89
N GLY A 180 -11.77 -15.20 -5.94
CA GLY A 180 -10.96 -14.46 -4.97
C GLY A 180 -9.67 -13.89 -5.59
N LEU A 181 -8.89 -13.21 -4.76
CA LEU A 181 -7.59 -12.65 -5.11
C LEU A 181 -6.53 -13.25 -4.19
N LEU A 182 -5.47 -13.82 -4.78
CA LEU A 182 -4.27 -14.24 -4.06
C LEU A 182 -3.18 -13.19 -4.24
N ILE A 183 -2.70 -12.61 -3.14
CA ILE A 183 -1.60 -11.66 -3.13
C ILE A 183 -0.34 -12.32 -2.55
N VAL A 184 0.81 -12.18 -3.21
CA VAL A 184 1.97 -13.02 -2.95
C VAL A 184 3.22 -12.20 -2.66
N HIS A 185 3.86 -12.45 -1.50
CA HIS A 185 5.26 -12.13 -1.30
C HIS A 185 6.08 -13.13 -2.13
N ALA A 186 6.53 -12.67 -3.29
CA ALA A 186 7.07 -13.54 -4.33
C ALA A 186 8.61 -13.61 -4.25
N GLU A 187 9.13 -14.36 -3.29
CA GLU A 187 10.52 -14.82 -3.21
C GLU A 187 10.54 -16.31 -2.87
N ILE A 188 11.35 -17.13 -3.53
CA ILE A 188 11.55 -18.54 -3.15
C ILE A 188 12.88 -18.73 -2.40
N PRO A 189 12.96 -19.71 -1.44
CA PRO A 189 14.09 -19.81 -0.51
C PRO A 189 15.39 -20.28 -1.17
N GLU A 190 15.35 -21.16 -2.17
CA GLU A 190 16.55 -21.82 -2.70
C GLU A 190 17.62 -20.83 -3.22
N PRO A 191 17.31 -19.80 -4.06
CA PRO A 191 18.32 -18.82 -4.46
C PRO A 191 18.86 -18.00 -3.28
N ILE A 192 18.01 -17.68 -2.30
CA ILE A 192 18.37 -16.93 -1.08
C ILE A 192 19.37 -17.74 -0.25
N GLU A 193 19.06 -19.00 0.05
CA GLU A 193 19.92 -19.90 0.81
C GLU A 193 21.25 -20.12 0.12
N ARG A 194 21.23 -20.37 -1.19
CA ARG A 194 22.46 -20.54 -1.99
C ARG A 194 23.33 -19.28 -1.97
N ALA A 195 22.73 -18.11 -2.10
CA ALA A 195 23.42 -16.83 -2.04
C ALA A 195 23.98 -16.56 -0.65
N THR A 196 23.18 -16.78 0.42
CA THR A 196 23.60 -16.59 1.80
C THR A 196 24.79 -17.49 2.16
N ARG A 197 24.78 -18.76 1.75
CA ARG A 197 25.94 -19.66 1.97
C ARG A 197 27.24 -19.19 1.30
N ARG A 198 27.14 -18.38 0.24
CA ARG A 198 28.31 -17.84 -0.48
C ARG A 198 28.90 -16.58 0.15
N LEU A 199 28.19 -15.95 1.06
CA LEU A 199 28.67 -14.72 1.72
C LEU A 199 29.90 -14.96 2.59
N GLY A 200 30.03 -16.15 3.21
CA GLY A 200 31.15 -16.46 4.10
C GLY A 200 31.27 -15.41 5.22
N ASP A 201 32.47 -14.84 5.35
CA ASP A 201 32.81 -13.82 6.35
C ASP A 201 32.56 -12.37 5.87
N ALA A 202 31.69 -12.17 4.86
CA ALA A 202 31.35 -10.83 4.39
C ALA A 202 30.73 -9.98 5.50
N ASP A 203 31.05 -8.68 5.50
CA ASP A 203 30.59 -7.75 6.53
C ASP A 203 29.06 -7.69 6.61
N PRO A 204 28.43 -8.12 7.72
CA PRO A 204 26.97 -8.14 7.86
C PRO A 204 26.35 -6.74 8.04
N PHE A 205 27.17 -5.71 8.31
CA PHE A 205 26.71 -4.31 8.38
C PHE A 205 26.71 -3.63 7.01
N ALA A 206 27.36 -4.20 5.99
CA ALA A 206 27.36 -3.64 4.65
C ALA A 206 26.05 -3.97 3.92
N TYR A 207 25.35 -2.93 3.40
CA TYR A 207 24.10 -3.14 2.66
C TYR A 207 24.28 -4.07 1.46
N ARG A 208 25.40 -3.97 0.75
CA ARG A 208 25.75 -4.86 -0.37
C ARG A 208 25.77 -6.34 0.01
N THR A 209 26.16 -6.67 1.25
CA THR A 209 26.15 -8.06 1.75
C THR A 209 24.71 -8.56 1.89
N TYR A 210 23.83 -7.75 2.49
CA TYR A 210 22.40 -8.04 2.59
C TYR A 210 21.76 -8.18 1.19
N LEU A 211 22.00 -7.23 0.30
CA LEU A 211 21.52 -7.28 -1.09
C LEU A 211 21.95 -8.57 -1.80
N SER A 212 23.21 -8.98 -1.62
CA SER A 212 23.77 -10.21 -2.22
C SER A 212 23.16 -11.48 -1.66
N SER A 213 22.60 -11.46 -0.43
CA SER A 213 21.89 -12.59 0.15
C SER A 213 20.52 -12.84 -0.48
N ARG A 214 19.90 -11.84 -1.10
CA ARG A 214 18.56 -11.92 -1.71
C ARG A 214 18.61 -11.54 -3.19
N PRO A 215 19.14 -12.42 -4.04
CA PRO A 215 19.36 -12.13 -5.45
C PRO A 215 18.04 -12.00 -6.22
N PRO A 216 18.00 -11.26 -7.35
CA PRO A 216 16.80 -11.06 -8.17
C PRO A 216 16.16 -12.35 -8.65
N GLU A 217 16.93 -13.42 -8.78
CA GLU A 217 16.47 -14.75 -9.19
C GLU A 217 15.44 -15.34 -8.23
N ALA A 218 15.47 -14.96 -6.94
CA ALA A 218 14.48 -15.41 -5.96
C ALA A 218 13.10 -14.85 -6.28
N GLU A 219 13.00 -13.55 -6.61
CA GLU A 219 11.74 -12.94 -7.05
C GLU A 219 11.30 -13.46 -8.41
N LYS A 220 12.22 -13.51 -9.39
CA LYS A 220 11.92 -13.98 -10.74
C LYS A 220 11.32 -15.38 -10.75
N ALA A 221 11.96 -16.33 -10.05
CA ALA A 221 11.49 -17.70 -9.98
C ALA A 221 10.12 -17.82 -9.25
N ALA A 222 9.91 -17.03 -8.20
CA ALA A 222 8.62 -16.99 -7.51
C ALA A 222 7.51 -16.43 -8.41
N ILE A 223 7.75 -15.34 -9.12
CA ILE A 223 6.79 -14.73 -10.04
C ILE A 223 6.42 -15.71 -11.16
N ALA A 224 7.40 -16.44 -11.71
CA ALA A 224 7.15 -17.47 -12.72
C ALA A 224 6.25 -18.60 -12.17
N ALA A 225 6.46 -19.03 -10.92
CA ALA A 225 5.61 -20.03 -10.26
C ALA A 225 4.19 -19.51 -10.00
N VAL A 226 4.04 -18.26 -9.57
CA VAL A 226 2.73 -17.61 -9.40
C VAL A 226 2.00 -17.51 -10.74
N ALA A 227 2.70 -17.13 -11.81
CA ALA A 227 2.15 -17.06 -13.15
C ALA A 227 1.66 -18.43 -13.65
N GLU A 228 2.41 -19.49 -13.33
CA GLU A 228 2.01 -20.87 -13.65
C GLU A 228 0.77 -21.30 -12.88
N ALA A 229 0.73 -21.06 -11.57
CA ALA A 229 -0.44 -21.36 -10.73
C ALA A 229 -1.67 -20.59 -11.20
N SER A 230 -1.52 -19.29 -11.51
CA SER A 230 -2.62 -18.46 -12.07
C SER A 230 -3.14 -19.00 -13.39
N ALA A 231 -2.25 -19.35 -14.34
CA ALA A 231 -2.64 -19.89 -15.65
C ALA A 231 -3.33 -21.26 -15.55
N ALA A 232 -2.85 -22.10 -14.62
CA ALA A 232 -3.40 -23.45 -14.43
C ALA A 232 -4.78 -23.46 -13.77
N THR A 233 -5.07 -22.49 -12.87
CA THR A 233 -6.29 -22.47 -12.05
C THR A 233 -7.28 -21.38 -12.46
N GLY A 234 -6.85 -20.38 -13.22
CA GLY A 234 -7.64 -19.17 -13.50
C GLY A 234 -7.72 -18.19 -12.31
N CYS A 235 -6.98 -18.45 -11.23
CA CYS A 235 -6.93 -17.56 -10.06
C CYS A 235 -6.44 -16.18 -10.43
N ARG A 236 -7.09 -15.15 -9.91
CA ARG A 236 -6.56 -13.77 -9.92
C ARG A 236 -5.40 -13.71 -8.92
N THR A 237 -4.23 -13.32 -9.40
CA THR A 237 -3.05 -13.20 -8.55
C THR A 237 -2.44 -11.79 -8.62
N HIS A 238 -1.83 -11.38 -7.55
CA HIS A 238 -1.16 -10.08 -7.45
C HIS A 238 0.20 -10.24 -6.77
N VAL A 239 1.25 -9.77 -7.44
CA VAL A 239 2.61 -9.76 -6.89
C VAL A 239 2.79 -8.49 -6.07
N LEU A 240 3.07 -8.66 -4.79
CA LEU A 240 3.30 -7.57 -3.85
C LEU A 240 4.71 -6.98 -4.03
N HIS A 241 4.86 -5.70 -3.70
CA HIS A 241 6.13 -5.00 -3.47
C HIS A 241 7.29 -5.42 -4.42
N LEU A 242 7.02 -5.48 -5.74
CA LEU A 242 8.03 -5.84 -6.73
C LEU A 242 9.26 -4.95 -6.62
N SER A 243 10.41 -5.56 -6.32
CA SER A 243 11.71 -4.90 -6.25
C SER A 243 12.55 -5.18 -7.51
N ALA A 244 12.62 -6.43 -7.96
CA ALA A 244 13.44 -6.81 -9.11
C ALA A 244 12.68 -6.65 -10.43
N ALA A 245 13.04 -5.65 -11.25
CA ALA A 245 12.43 -5.44 -12.56
C ALA A 245 12.59 -6.63 -13.54
N THR A 246 13.50 -7.56 -13.27
CA THR A 246 13.66 -8.80 -14.05
C THR A 246 12.46 -9.75 -13.91
N GLY A 247 11.63 -9.61 -12.86
CA GLY A 247 10.42 -10.40 -12.70
C GLY A 247 9.26 -9.99 -13.63
N LEU A 248 9.34 -8.78 -14.22
CA LEU A 248 8.28 -8.26 -15.08
C LEU A 248 8.03 -9.08 -16.35
N ASP A 249 9.04 -9.79 -16.85
CA ASP A 249 8.94 -10.57 -18.08
C ASP A 249 8.01 -11.79 -17.91
N ASP A 250 7.89 -12.32 -16.69
CA ASP A 250 7.07 -13.48 -16.36
C ASP A 250 5.58 -13.15 -16.14
N LEU A 251 5.23 -11.86 -15.98
CA LEU A 251 3.85 -11.40 -15.78
C LEU A 251 2.95 -11.63 -17.02
N ALA A 252 3.54 -11.64 -18.21
CA ALA A 252 2.81 -11.77 -19.49
C ALA A 252 2.53 -13.22 -19.88
N ARG A 253 2.60 -14.17 -18.95
CA ARG A 253 2.34 -15.59 -19.23
C ARG A 253 0.92 -15.80 -19.77
N PRO A 254 0.74 -16.46 -20.92
CA PRO A 254 -0.59 -16.72 -21.50
C PRO A 254 -1.50 -17.47 -20.52
N GLY A 255 -2.72 -16.97 -20.35
CA GLY A 255 -3.72 -17.53 -19.45
C GLY A 255 -3.61 -17.10 -17.98
N ALA A 256 -2.52 -16.47 -17.56
CA ALA A 256 -2.40 -15.93 -16.21
C ALA A 256 -3.20 -14.62 -16.05
N ARG A 257 -3.87 -14.47 -14.90
CA ARG A 257 -4.61 -13.27 -14.48
C ARG A 257 -3.82 -12.53 -13.40
N MET A 258 -2.75 -11.85 -13.82
CA MET A 258 -1.79 -11.26 -12.91
C MET A 258 -1.82 -9.73 -12.92
N SER A 259 -1.55 -9.15 -11.77
CA SER A 259 -1.17 -7.75 -11.60
C SER A 259 0.04 -7.65 -10.66
N VAL A 260 0.65 -6.48 -10.60
CA VAL A 260 1.83 -6.25 -9.76
C VAL A 260 1.83 -4.83 -9.22
N GLU A 261 2.30 -4.67 -7.99
CA GLU A 261 2.58 -3.38 -7.35
C GLU A 261 4.07 -3.22 -7.06
N THR A 262 4.50 -1.98 -6.88
CA THR A 262 5.81 -1.63 -6.32
C THR A 262 5.64 -0.61 -5.20
N CYS A 263 6.75 -0.21 -4.56
CA CYS A 263 6.70 0.65 -3.38
C CYS A 263 7.52 1.94 -3.56
N PRO A 264 7.18 3.03 -2.85
CA PRO A 264 7.89 4.30 -2.91
C PRO A 264 9.40 4.17 -2.66
N HIS A 265 9.82 3.25 -1.78
CA HIS A 265 11.23 3.05 -1.47
C HIS A 265 12.03 2.46 -2.63
N TYR A 266 11.45 1.53 -3.42
CA TYR A 266 12.11 1.00 -4.62
C TYR A 266 12.20 2.00 -5.77
N LEU A 267 11.31 2.98 -5.77
CA LEU A 267 11.27 4.07 -6.75
C LEU A 267 12.17 5.26 -6.38
N THR A 268 12.67 5.29 -5.14
CA THR A 268 13.42 6.43 -4.59
C THR A 268 14.88 6.10 -4.34
N PHE A 269 15.12 5.01 -3.62
CA PHE A 269 16.47 4.64 -3.17
C PHE A 269 17.18 3.76 -4.18
N ALA A 270 18.51 3.82 -4.17
CA ALA A 270 19.38 2.88 -4.86
C ALA A 270 20.36 2.23 -3.87
N ALA A 271 20.65 0.95 -4.07
CA ALA A 271 21.51 0.19 -3.16
C ALA A 271 22.90 0.80 -2.97
N GLU A 272 23.42 1.47 -4.00
CA GLU A 272 24.70 2.15 -4.01
C GLU A 272 24.76 3.37 -3.10
N GLU A 273 23.59 3.91 -2.72
CA GLU A 273 23.42 5.11 -1.89
C GLU A 273 23.22 4.78 -0.41
N ILE A 274 22.97 3.49 -0.07
CA ILE A 274 22.64 3.09 1.30
C ILE A 274 23.92 2.93 2.12
N PRO A 275 24.06 3.68 3.23
CA PRO A 275 25.23 3.58 4.09
C PRO A 275 25.29 2.22 4.81
N ASP A 276 26.49 1.76 5.09
CA ASP A 276 26.71 0.58 5.92
C ASP A 276 26.15 0.86 7.35
N GLY A 277 25.46 -0.12 7.91
CA GLY A 277 24.81 -0.02 9.21
C GLY A 277 23.46 0.75 9.24
N ALA A 278 23.01 1.34 8.12
CA ALA A 278 21.74 2.06 8.01
C ALA A 278 20.55 1.09 7.88
N THR A 279 20.26 0.38 8.96
CA THR A 279 19.25 -0.70 8.99
C THR A 279 17.81 -0.23 8.80
N GLU A 280 17.54 1.06 8.91
CA GLU A 280 16.25 1.67 8.55
C GLU A 280 15.90 1.48 7.08
N PHE A 281 16.90 1.20 6.21
CA PHE A 281 16.71 0.85 4.80
C PHE A 281 16.45 -0.64 4.56
N LYS A 282 16.47 -1.48 5.60
CA LYS A 282 16.20 -2.91 5.42
C LYS A 282 14.73 -3.17 5.13
N CYS A 283 14.46 -3.79 4.00
CA CYS A 283 13.16 -4.37 3.62
C CYS A 283 13.40 -5.68 2.85
N ALA A 284 12.38 -6.49 2.73
CA ALA A 284 12.39 -7.73 1.94
C ALA A 284 11.17 -7.74 0.99
N PRO A 285 11.42 -7.83 -0.34
CA PRO A 285 12.71 -7.87 -1.04
C PRO A 285 13.58 -6.62 -0.84
N PRO A 286 14.92 -6.69 -1.05
CA PRO A 286 15.81 -5.56 -0.80
C PRO A 286 15.70 -4.46 -1.86
N ILE A 287 16.06 -3.22 -1.50
CA ILE A 287 16.27 -2.13 -2.46
C ILE A 287 17.44 -2.51 -3.37
N ARG A 288 17.22 -2.41 -4.68
CA ARG A 288 18.24 -2.75 -5.71
C ARG A 288 18.93 -1.51 -6.26
N GLY A 289 19.83 -1.70 -7.22
CA GLY A 289 20.63 -0.64 -7.81
C GLY A 289 19.85 0.38 -8.64
N ALA A 290 20.48 1.51 -8.95
CA ALA A 290 19.89 2.63 -9.67
C ALA A 290 19.31 2.24 -11.04
N GLU A 291 19.98 1.38 -11.80
CA GLU A 291 19.48 0.89 -13.10
C GLU A 291 18.15 0.15 -12.93
N ASN A 292 18.04 -0.72 -11.92
CA ASN A 292 16.80 -1.45 -11.63
C ASN A 292 15.67 -0.49 -11.25
N ARG A 293 15.95 0.56 -10.46
CA ARG A 293 14.98 1.61 -10.12
C ARG A 293 14.41 2.27 -11.38
N GLU A 294 15.25 2.67 -12.32
CA GLU A 294 14.77 3.30 -13.55
C GLU A 294 13.93 2.34 -14.41
N ARG A 295 14.24 1.04 -14.43
CA ARG A 295 13.40 0.02 -15.10
C ARG A 295 12.03 -0.14 -14.43
N LEU A 296 11.90 0.04 -13.12
CA LEU A 296 10.59 0.08 -12.45
C LEU A 296 9.78 1.32 -12.89
N TRP A 297 10.42 2.49 -13.02
CA TRP A 297 9.77 3.70 -13.54
C TRP A 297 9.31 3.54 -15.00
N GLU A 298 10.09 2.88 -15.84
CA GLU A 298 9.70 2.51 -17.19
C GLU A 298 8.48 1.58 -17.18
N ALA A 299 8.47 0.58 -16.30
CA ALA A 299 7.36 -0.34 -16.17
C ALA A 299 6.05 0.32 -15.68
N LEU A 300 6.13 1.34 -14.83
CA LEU A 300 4.99 2.20 -14.48
C LEU A 300 4.48 3.00 -15.68
N ARG A 301 5.39 3.58 -16.49
CA ARG A 301 5.06 4.31 -17.71
C ARG A 301 4.32 3.43 -18.71
N ASP A 302 4.80 2.20 -18.87
CA ASP A 302 4.26 1.22 -19.84
C ASP A 302 3.01 0.51 -19.32
N GLY A 303 2.57 0.78 -18.06
CA GLY A 303 1.41 0.14 -17.44
C GLY A 303 1.61 -1.32 -17.05
N ARG A 304 2.86 -1.82 -17.03
CA ARG A 304 3.19 -3.16 -16.56
C ARG A 304 3.10 -3.29 -15.04
N ILE A 305 3.38 -2.23 -14.30
CA ILE A 305 3.11 -2.10 -12.87
C ILE A 305 1.82 -1.32 -12.71
N ALA A 306 0.84 -1.91 -12.01
CA ALA A 306 -0.52 -1.38 -11.92
C ALA A 306 -0.72 -0.43 -10.73
N ALA A 307 0.11 -0.55 -9.67
CA ALA A 307 -0.06 0.21 -8.44
C ALA A 307 1.26 0.54 -7.75
N VAL A 308 1.24 1.63 -6.99
CA VAL A 308 2.28 1.98 -6.02
C VAL A 308 1.63 2.11 -4.65
N VAL A 309 2.06 1.28 -3.71
CA VAL A 309 1.54 1.20 -2.34
C VAL A 309 2.69 1.27 -1.34
N SER A 310 2.41 1.63 -0.09
CA SER A 310 3.47 1.99 0.84
C SER A 310 4.34 0.83 1.32
N ASP A 311 3.76 -0.36 1.46
CA ASP A 311 4.33 -1.43 2.29
C ASP A 311 4.76 -0.88 3.66
N HIS A 312 3.87 -0.09 4.27
CA HIS A 312 4.09 0.46 5.60
C HIS A 312 4.22 -0.68 6.62
N SER A 313 5.45 -0.92 7.04
CA SER A 313 5.80 -2.02 7.96
C SER A 313 6.73 -1.51 9.06
N PRO A 314 6.18 -0.70 10.00
CA PRO A 314 6.93 -0.10 11.09
C PRO A 314 7.27 -1.12 12.17
N CYS A 315 8.28 -0.80 12.94
CA CYS A 315 8.65 -1.51 14.17
C CYS A 315 9.26 -0.54 15.18
N THR A 316 9.49 -1.01 16.39
CA THR A 316 10.21 -0.23 17.42
C THR A 316 11.68 -0.04 17.05
N ALA A 317 12.31 1.02 17.55
CA ALA A 317 13.68 1.39 17.19
C ALA A 317 14.73 0.32 17.57
N ASP A 318 14.50 -0.41 18.66
CA ASP A 318 15.37 -1.50 19.11
C ASP A 318 15.41 -2.67 18.11
N LEU A 319 14.33 -2.93 17.38
CA LEU A 319 14.28 -3.93 16.32
C LEU A 319 15.06 -3.52 15.05
N LYS A 320 15.49 -2.28 14.95
CA LYS A 320 16.41 -1.82 13.91
C LYS A 320 17.88 -1.88 14.32
N ALA A 321 18.18 -2.29 15.57
CA ALA A 321 19.55 -2.43 16.05
C ALA A 321 20.25 -3.68 15.46
N GLY A 322 21.58 -3.64 15.41
CA GLY A 322 22.41 -4.74 14.93
C GLY A 322 22.77 -4.63 13.45
N SER A 323 23.08 -5.76 12.84
CA SER A 323 23.43 -5.85 11.41
C SER A 323 22.18 -5.89 10.52
N PHE A 324 22.37 -5.85 9.20
CA PHE A 324 21.27 -6.06 8.26
C PHE A 324 20.62 -7.46 8.35
N PHE A 325 21.28 -8.43 8.98
CA PHE A 325 20.69 -9.76 9.20
C PHE A 325 19.89 -9.83 10.49
N ASP A 326 20.25 -9.04 11.51
CA ASP A 326 19.56 -9.01 12.82
C ASP A 326 18.34 -8.09 12.79
N ALA A 327 18.45 -6.92 12.14
CA ALA A 327 17.40 -5.90 12.15
C ALA A 327 16.10 -6.39 11.49
N TRP A 328 14.97 -5.93 12.00
CA TRP A 328 13.65 -6.16 11.37
C TRP A 328 13.57 -5.53 9.98
N GLY A 329 13.02 -6.28 9.00
CA GLY A 329 12.76 -5.78 7.65
C GLY A 329 11.43 -5.07 7.56
N GLY A 330 11.41 -3.82 7.11
CA GLY A 330 10.21 -3.03 6.91
C GLY A 330 10.46 -1.53 7.10
N MET A 331 9.64 -0.69 6.47
CA MET A 331 9.78 0.77 6.48
C MET A 331 8.47 1.44 6.85
N ALA A 332 8.53 2.48 7.67
CA ALA A 332 7.38 3.36 7.91
C ALA A 332 7.28 4.39 6.79
N SER A 333 6.17 4.39 6.04
CA SER A 333 6.04 5.16 4.80
C SER A 333 4.62 5.61 4.43
N VAL A 334 3.55 5.16 5.10
CA VAL A 334 2.15 5.46 4.70
C VAL A 334 1.87 6.97 4.62
N GLU A 335 2.40 7.77 5.54
CA GLU A 335 2.25 9.23 5.54
C GLU A 335 3.05 9.90 4.42
N LEU A 336 4.17 9.31 4.03
CA LEU A 336 5.13 9.92 3.10
C LEU A 336 4.94 9.47 1.66
N GLY A 337 4.28 8.33 1.43
CA GLY A 337 4.22 7.64 0.15
C GLY A 337 3.83 8.54 -1.03
N LEU A 338 2.76 9.31 -0.88
CA LEU A 338 2.29 10.24 -1.93
C LEU A 338 3.36 11.29 -2.28
N ARG A 339 3.94 11.95 -1.28
CA ARG A 339 4.96 12.98 -1.49
C ARG A 339 6.26 12.41 -2.07
N VAL A 340 6.64 11.23 -1.62
CA VAL A 340 7.82 10.52 -2.13
C VAL A 340 7.63 10.20 -3.61
N VAL A 341 6.50 9.60 -3.97
CA VAL A 341 6.19 9.25 -5.37
C VAL A 341 6.06 10.50 -6.22
N TRP A 342 5.35 11.55 -5.75
CA TRP A 342 5.22 12.82 -6.47
C TRP A 342 6.58 13.48 -6.74
N THR A 343 7.45 13.55 -5.74
CA THR A 343 8.79 14.12 -5.90
C THR A 343 9.59 13.41 -7.00
N GLN A 344 9.57 12.09 -7.00
CA GLN A 344 10.30 11.26 -7.95
C GLN A 344 9.66 11.26 -9.34
N ALA A 345 8.33 11.23 -9.42
CA ALA A 345 7.56 11.27 -10.66
C ALA A 345 7.74 12.61 -11.37
N ARG A 346 7.59 13.71 -10.64
CA ARG A 346 7.80 15.07 -11.16
C ARG A 346 9.20 15.25 -11.76
N ALA A 347 10.23 14.78 -11.07
CA ALA A 347 11.61 14.85 -11.57
C ALA A 347 11.84 14.07 -12.87
N ARG A 348 10.97 13.10 -13.18
CA ARG A 348 10.98 12.27 -14.42
C ARG A 348 9.96 12.70 -15.46
N GLY A 349 9.28 13.83 -15.24
CA GLY A 349 8.31 14.41 -16.17
C GLY A 349 6.95 13.72 -16.24
N PHE A 350 6.59 12.94 -15.21
CA PHE A 350 5.23 12.41 -15.05
C PHE A 350 4.28 13.48 -14.52
N ALA A 351 3.02 13.37 -14.89
CA ALA A 351 1.95 14.22 -14.40
C ALA A 351 1.36 13.70 -13.08
N LEU A 352 0.59 14.54 -12.37
CA LEU A 352 -0.08 14.11 -11.13
C LEU A 352 -1.14 13.03 -11.43
N GLU A 353 -1.77 13.08 -12.59
CA GLU A 353 -2.73 12.06 -13.05
C GLU A 353 -2.10 10.66 -13.11
N ASP A 354 -0.82 10.56 -13.46
CA ASP A 354 -0.09 9.30 -13.41
C ASP A 354 0.03 8.78 -11.96
N VAL A 355 0.38 9.67 -11.03
CA VAL A 355 0.48 9.33 -9.59
C VAL A 355 -0.89 8.92 -9.04
N VAL A 356 -1.96 9.64 -9.38
CA VAL A 356 -3.34 9.30 -8.98
C VAL A 356 -3.74 7.94 -9.53
N ARG A 357 -3.41 7.64 -10.79
CA ARG A 357 -3.66 6.33 -11.38
C ARG A 357 -2.96 5.22 -10.60
N TRP A 358 -1.68 5.41 -10.23
CA TRP A 358 -0.90 4.40 -9.53
C TRP A 358 -1.24 4.24 -8.06
N MET A 359 -1.65 5.31 -7.37
CA MET A 359 -1.83 5.31 -5.91
C MET A 359 -3.29 5.38 -5.46
N SER A 360 -4.23 5.68 -6.36
CA SER A 360 -5.65 5.73 -6.02
C SER A 360 -6.44 4.70 -6.84
N GLU A 361 -6.44 4.82 -8.17
CA GLU A 361 -7.24 3.98 -9.04
C GLU A 361 -6.73 2.54 -9.10
N GLY A 362 -5.43 2.35 -9.34
CA GLY A 362 -4.81 1.04 -9.49
C GLY A 362 -5.04 0.13 -8.28
N PRO A 363 -4.67 0.55 -7.05
CA PRO A 363 -4.94 -0.24 -5.84
C PRO A 363 -6.43 -0.54 -5.62
N ALA A 364 -7.31 0.44 -5.88
CA ALA A 364 -8.75 0.25 -5.75
C ALA A 364 -9.29 -0.84 -6.69
N VAL A 365 -8.84 -0.82 -7.96
CA VAL A 365 -9.22 -1.83 -8.97
C VAL A 365 -8.70 -3.22 -8.59
N ILE A 366 -7.44 -3.33 -8.15
CA ILE A 366 -6.83 -4.61 -7.73
C ILE A 366 -7.63 -5.23 -6.59
N ALA A 367 -7.93 -4.46 -5.55
CA ALA A 367 -8.65 -4.92 -4.36
C ALA A 367 -10.16 -5.07 -4.57
N GLY A 368 -10.73 -4.56 -5.68
CA GLY A 368 -12.17 -4.55 -5.92
C GLY A 368 -12.94 -3.54 -5.05
N LEU A 369 -12.32 -2.40 -4.76
CA LEU A 369 -12.92 -1.28 -4.03
C LEU A 369 -13.67 -0.37 -5.03
N GLU A 370 -14.84 -0.78 -5.46
CA GLU A 370 -15.58 -0.16 -6.58
C GLU A 370 -15.94 1.31 -6.34
N ARG A 371 -16.08 1.71 -5.08
CA ARG A 371 -16.46 3.09 -4.71
C ARG A 371 -15.29 4.01 -4.42
N LYS A 372 -14.04 3.52 -4.55
CA LYS A 372 -12.81 4.26 -4.19
C LYS A 372 -11.98 4.62 -5.42
N GLY A 373 -11.00 5.47 -5.25
CA GLY A 373 -9.91 5.70 -6.20
C GLY A 373 -10.20 6.63 -7.39
N ALA A 374 -11.40 7.21 -7.53
CA ALA A 374 -11.68 8.19 -8.59
C ALA A 374 -12.79 9.20 -8.23
N ILE A 375 -12.72 10.40 -8.78
CA ILE A 375 -13.79 11.41 -8.68
C ILE A 375 -14.82 11.14 -9.81
N VAL A 376 -15.80 10.28 -9.48
CA VAL A 376 -16.85 9.80 -10.40
C VAL A 376 -18.18 9.73 -9.63
N GLU A 377 -19.28 10.04 -10.30
CA GLU A 377 -20.64 9.95 -9.75
C GLU A 377 -20.89 8.55 -9.13
N GLY A 378 -21.49 8.55 -7.95
CA GLY A 378 -21.82 7.35 -7.17
C GLY A 378 -20.68 6.82 -6.29
N ARG A 379 -19.43 7.24 -6.49
CA ARG A 379 -18.30 6.86 -5.63
C ARG A 379 -18.30 7.66 -4.32
N ASP A 380 -17.60 7.15 -3.33
CA ASP A 380 -17.39 7.84 -2.06
C ASP A 380 -16.61 9.14 -2.30
N ALA A 381 -16.99 10.21 -1.63
CA ALA A 381 -16.30 11.50 -1.72
C ALA A 381 -15.04 11.52 -0.85
N ASP A 382 -14.11 10.63 -1.19
CA ASP A 382 -12.78 10.55 -0.59
C ASP A 382 -11.84 11.44 -1.42
N LEU A 383 -11.42 12.55 -0.84
CA LEU A 383 -10.75 13.61 -1.58
C LEU A 383 -9.52 14.12 -0.84
N VAL A 384 -8.53 14.56 -1.58
CA VAL A 384 -7.32 15.22 -1.06
C VAL A 384 -7.17 16.60 -1.68
N LEU A 385 -6.87 17.60 -0.85
CA LEU A 385 -6.39 18.90 -1.25
C LEU A 385 -4.88 18.92 -1.15
N PHE A 386 -4.20 19.12 -2.27
CA PHE A 386 -2.76 18.99 -2.37
C PHE A 386 -2.10 20.22 -2.98
N GLU A 387 -1.01 20.68 -2.36
CA GLU A 387 -0.16 21.75 -2.86
C GLU A 387 1.04 21.15 -3.59
N LEU A 388 1.15 21.36 -4.89
CA LEU A 388 2.15 20.68 -5.73
C LEU A 388 3.58 21.17 -5.52
N ASP A 389 3.72 22.48 -5.33
CA ASP A 389 5.02 23.19 -5.42
C ASP A 389 5.66 23.45 -4.05
N GLU A 390 4.94 23.21 -2.97
CA GLU A 390 5.47 23.36 -1.62
C GLU A 390 6.29 22.12 -1.24
N GLY A 391 7.55 22.31 -0.91
CA GLY A 391 8.44 21.25 -0.47
C GLY A 391 8.90 21.47 0.96
N SER A 392 9.10 20.39 1.70
CA SER A 392 9.68 20.42 3.05
C SER A 392 10.58 19.21 3.29
N GLU A 393 11.54 19.39 4.20
CA GLU A 393 12.35 18.31 4.71
C GLU A 393 11.53 17.42 5.64
N VAL A 394 11.79 16.12 5.60
CA VAL A 394 11.14 15.14 6.47
C VAL A 394 11.78 15.18 7.86
N ASP A 395 11.00 15.65 8.83
CA ASP A 395 11.34 15.54 10.25
C ASP A 395 10.59 14.31 10.83
N PRO A 396 11.29 13.25 11.22
CA PRO A 396 10.65 12.07 11.80
C PRO A 396 9.79 12.36 13.04
N ALA A 397 10.18 13.37 13.84
CA ALA A 397 9.43 13.76 15.04
C ALA A 397 8.07 14.41 14.73
N GLY A 398 7.89 14.90 13.51
CA GLY A 398 6.63 15.48 13.03
C GLY A 398 5.69 14.47 12.36
N LEU A 399 6.09 13.19 12.23
CA LEU A 399 5.26 12.15 11.63
C LEU A 399 4.29 11.54 12.64
N HIS A 400 3.18 11.02 12.15
CA HIS A 400 2.05 10.58 12.99
C HIS A 400 1.99 9.07 13.22
N HIS A 401 2.81 8.27 12.53
CA HIS A 401 2.98 6.87 12.86
C HIS A 401 3.72 6.70 14.19
N ARG A 402 3.51 5.56 14.86
CA ARG A 402 3.93 5.36 16.26
C ARG A 402 5.43 5.52 16.49
N ASN A 403 6.26 4.91 15.66
CA ASN A 403 7.71 4.88 15.84
C ASN A 403 8.40 5.77 14.83
N PRO A 404 9.12 6.84 15.23
CA PRO A 404 9.68 7.84 14.31
C PRO A 404 10.97 7.34 13.63
N VAL A 405 10.93 6.14 13.05
CA VAL A 405 12.04 5.52 12.33
C VAL A 405 11.67 5.40 10.86
N THR A 406 12.35 6.13 10.00
CA THR A 406 12.09 6.12 8.56
C THR A 406 13.37 6.42 7.77
N PRO A 407 13.62 5.74 6.63
CA PRO A 407 14.78 6.05 5.77
C PRO A 407 14.63 7.37 5.00
N TYR A 408 13.47 8.02 5.11
CA TYR A 408 13.23 9.31 4.46
C TYR A 408 13.63 10.51 5.32
N ALA A 409 14.12 10.32 6.54
CA ALA A 409 14.57 11.39 7.45
C ALA A 409 15.55 12.34 6.77
N GLY A 410 15.35 13.65 6.91
CA GLY A 410 16.20 14.69 6.32
C GLY A 410 16.06 14.86 4.81
N ARG A 411 15.26 14.04 4.12
CA ARG A 411 15.03 14.23 2.68
C ARG A 411 14.03 15.33 2.41
N ARG A 412 14.32 16.15 1.41
CA ARG A 412 13.36 17.14 0.91
C ARG A 412 12.37 16.45 -0.03
N LEU A 413 11.09 16.58 0.28
CA LEU A 413 10.00 16.08 -0.55
C LEU A 413 9.14 17.23 -1.05
N ASP A 414 8.76 17.18 -2.33
CA ASP A 414 7.81 18.09 -2.93
C ASP A 414 6.36 17.71 -2.62
N GLY A 415 5.49 18.69 -2.70
CA GLY A 415 4.08 18.55 -2.43
C GLY A 415 3.75 18.56 -0.92
N ARG A 416 2.51 18.98 -0.61
CA ARG A 416 1.99 18.97 0.74
C ARG A 416 0.49 18.64 0.74
N VAL A 417 0.11 17.65 1.55
CA VAL A 417 -1.30 17.39 1.85
C VAL A 417 -1.82 18.50 2.74
N ARG A 418 -2.80 19.25 2.26
CA ARG A 418 -3.45 20.34 3.00
C ARG A 418 -4.64 19.86 3.78
N ALA A 419 -5.43 19.00 3.15
CA ALA A 419 -6.58 18.38 3.81
C ALA A 419 -6.91 17.04 3.18
N THR A 420 -7.46 16.15 3.97
CA THR A 420 -7.94 14.83 3.57
C THR A 420 -9.39 14.67 4.03
N TYR A 421 -10.23 14.24 3.12
CA TYR A 421 -11.65 14.03 3.34
C TYR A 421 -12.02 12.57 3.08
N VAL A 422 -12.78 11.98 4.00
CA VAL A 422 -13.35 10.64 3.85
C VAL A 422 -14.87 10.80 3.80
N ARG A 423 -15.48 10.45 2.68
CA ARG A 423 -16.91 10.65 2.40
C ARG A 423 -17.37 12.10 2.68
N GLY A 424 -16.58 13.06 2.18
CA GLY A 424 -16.86 14.49 2.36
C GLY A 424 -16.59 15.04 3.77
N VAL A 425 -16.24 14.19 4.73
CA VAL A 425 -15.88 14.60 6.11
C VAL A 425 -14.40 14.88 6.18
N GLU A 426 -14.01 16.08 6.64
CA GLU A 426 -12.61 16.43 6.89
C GLU A 426 -12.08 15.60 8.06
N VAL A 427 -11.05 14.75 7.76
CA VAL A 427 -10.39 13.90 8.77
C VAL A 427 -9.04 14.47 9.18
N TYR A 428 -8.42 15.24 8.28
CA TYR A 428 -7.14 15.92 8.51
C TYR A 428 -7.12 17.26 7.76
N ALA A 429 -6.65 18.33 8.41
CA ALA A 429 -6.34 19.60 7.76
C ALA A 429 -5.22 20.35 8.49
N GLU A 430 -4.18 20.77 7.77
CA GLU A 430 -3.09 21.63 8.26
C GLU A 430 -2.50 21.17 9.62
N GLY A 431 -2.21 19.88 9.77
CA GLY A 431 -1.63 19.30 10.99
C GLY A 431 -2.63 19.00 12.10
N ARG A 432 -3.94 19.18 11.85
CA ARG A 432 -5.00 18.89 12.82
C ARG A 432 -5.87 17.73 12.35
N PHE A 433 -6.18 16.86 13.28
CA PHE A 433 -7.10 15.75 13.06
C PHE A 433 -8.48 16.07 13.62
N ARG A 434 -9.49 15.44 13.03
CA ARG A 434 -10.80 15.38 13.62
C ARG A 434 -10.72 14.60 14.95
N ASP A 435 -11.41 15.09 15.99
CA ASP A 435 -11.41 14.44 17.32
C ASP A 435 -12.00 13.02 17.27
N GLU A 436 -13.13 12.88 16.57
CA GLU A 436 -13.79 11.59 16.43
C GLU A 436 -13.36 10.89 15.13
N PRO A 437 -12.89 9.62 15.19
CA PRO A 437 -12.58 8.83 14.00
C PRO A 437 -13.78 8.71 13.06
N ALA A 438 -13.58 8.93 11.75
CA ALA A 438 -14.62 8.89 10.73
C ALA A 438 -14.53 7.68 9.79
N GLY A 439 -13.47 6.89 9.91
CA GLY A 439 -13.23 5.70 9.11
C GLY A 439 -14.24 4.58 9.40
N ARG A 440 -14.47 3.74 8.41
CA ARG A 440 -15.32 2.55 8.50
C ARG A 440 -14.48 1.28 8.31
N LEU A 441 -14.91 0.21 8.97
CA LEU A 441 -14.34 -1.12 8.72
C LEU A 441 -15.06 -1.72 7.51
N LEU A 442 -14.34 -1.83 6.41
CA LEU A 442 -14.85 -2.30 5.14
C LEU A 442 -14.93 -3.85 5.11
N SER A 443 -15.83 -4.35 4.29
CA SER A 443 -15.92 -5.76 3.93
C SER A 443 -16.07 -5.88 2.42
N LYS A 444 -15.50 -6.92 1.82
CA LYS A 444 -15.69 -7.20 0.41
C LYS A 444 -17.18 -7.32 0.07
N GLY A 445 -17.59 -6.70 -1.02
CA GLY A 445 -19.00 -6.64 -1.45
C GLY A 445 -19.84 -5.52 -0.80
N SER A 446 -19.30 -4.80 0.19
CA SER A 446 -19.93 -3.61 0.79
C SER A 446 -19.11 -2.31 0.60
N ALA A 447 -17.94 -2.41 0.01
CA ALA A 447 -16.98 -1.33 -0.20
C ALA A 447 -17.09 -0.66 -1.57
#